data_c636d9a8c3c6731e34b3b0f26b3a69e9
#
_entry.id   c636d9a8c3c6731e34b3b0f26b3a69e9
#
_cell.length_a   1.000
_cell.length_b   1.000
_cell.length_c   1.000
_cell.angle_alpha   90.00
_cell.angle_beta   90.00
_cell.angle_gamma   90.00
#
_symmetry.space_group_name_H-M   'P 1'
#
loop_
_entity.id
_entity.type
_entity.pdbx_description
1 polymer ?
#
loop_
_entity_poly.entity_id
_entity_poly.type
_entity_poly.pdbx_seq_one_letter_code
_entity_poly.pdbx_strand_id
1 'polypeptide(L)'
;MVKAAILGYGTVGSGVAEVLSCNQELIAKRAGNPIEVKYILDLRNFPGDPNETKVVHDIEVILQDPEISIVCETMGGNEPAYTFSKRALEAGKSVCTSNKELVANHGAELLRLARENRCNYFFEASVGGGIPIIRPINDCLTAERIVEVSGILNGTTNYILTKMEQEGMLFEEALGQAQALGYAERNPEADVEGYDACRKIAILTSLVAGKTVDFHKIHTEGITGIDPTDFAYAKKLDATIKLLAVSRETEDGYQISVAPYLLKKENALAGVNDVFNAVAVCGNTLGDTMFYGRGAGKLPTASAVVADVVECARHLQKTVGCLWEEGEAKVADFDSQEGRF
;
A
#
# COMPACT_ATOMS: atom_id res chain seq x y z
N MET A 1 26.36 -2.25 13.12
CA MET A 1 25.88 -2.23 11.70
C MET A 1 24.70 -3.19 11.60
N VAL A 2 23.59 -2.76 11.06
CA VAL A 2 22.38 -3.59 10.88
C VAL A 2 22.47 -4.25 9.51
N LYS A 3 22.26 -5.56 9.44
CA LYS A 3 22.26 -6.31 8.18
C LYS A 3 20.82 -6.59 7.75
N ALA A 4 20.52 -6.29 6.50
CA ALA A 4 19.23 -6.56 5.87
C ALA A 4 19.37 -7.54 4.70
N ALA A 5 18.28 -8.24 4.39
CA ALA A 5 18.15 -9.04 3.18
C ALA A 5 16.94 -8.55 2.37
N ILE A 6 17.00 -8.67 1.04
CA ILE A 6 15.88 -8.33 0.13
C ILE A 6 15.40 -9.63 -0.50
N LEU A 7 14.10 -9.89 -0.44
CA LEU A 7 13.43 -11.01 -1.12
C LEU A 7 12.73 -10.47 -2.37
N GLY A 8 13.21 -10.88 -3.54
CA GLY A 8 12.76 -10.40 -4.85
C GLY A 8 13.54 -9.15 -5.30
N TYR A 9 14.31 -9.28 -6.36
CA TYR A 9 15.11 -8.19 -6.93
C TYR A 9 14.49 -7.67 -8.25
N GLY A 10 13.19 -7.44 -8.16
CA GLY A 10 12.42 -6.78 -9.23
C GLY A 10 12.48 -5.25 -9.11
N THR A 11 11.44 -4.57 -9.61
CA THR A 11 11.36 -3.10 -9.59
C THR A 11 11.50 -2.51 -8.19
N VAL A 12 10.76 -3.04 -7.20
CA VAL A 12 10.80 -2.51 -5.83
C VAL A 12 12.08 -2.90 -5.11
N GLY A 13 12.48 -4.18 -5.17
CA GLY A 13 13.68 -4.66 -4.47
C GLY A 13 14.97 -4.01 -4.94
N SER A 14 15.15 -3.83 -6.26
CA SER A 14 16.27 -3.07 -6.80
C SER A 14 16.23 -1.59 -6.38
N GLY A 15 15.02 -1.01 -6.27
CA GLY A 15 14.83 0.33 -5.74
C GLY A 15 15.22 0.44 -4.26
N VAL A 16 14.91 -0.57 -3.43
CA VAL A 16 15.31 -0.61 -2.02
C VAL A 16 16.85 -0.59 -1.89
N ALA A 17 17.55 -1.43 -2.67
CA ALA A 17 19.01 -1.42 -2.70
C ALA A 17 19.57 -0.05 -3.14
N GLU A 18 18.97 0.57 -4.16
CA GLU A 18 19.34 1.88 -4.66
C GLU A 18 19.15 2.97 -3.61
N VAL A 19 17.99 3.06 -2.94
CA VAL A 19 17.70 4.07 -1.91
C VAL A 19 18.62 3.91 -0.71
N LEU A 20 18.87 2.67 -0.25
CA LEU A 20 19.80 2.39 0.84
C LEU A 20 21.22 2.84 0.51
N SER A 21 21.65 2.68 -0.73
CA SER A 21 22.98 3.10 -1.21
C SER A 21 23.08 4.63 -1.37
N CYS A 22 22.14 5.23 -2.10
CA CYS A 22 22.18 6.68 -2.41
C CYS A 22 22.05 7.57 -1.17
N ASN A 23 21.29 7.13 -0.16
CA ASN A 23 21.02 7.90 1.04
C ASN A 23 21.69 7.33 2.30
N GLN A 24 22.75 6.53 2.14
CA GLN A 24 23.37 5.73 3.20
C GLN A 24 23.70 6.54 4.46
N GLU A 25 24.35 7.68 4.33
CA GLU A 25 24.77 8.52 5.48
C GLU A 25 23.55 9.08 6.24
N LEU A 26 22.55 9.57 5.52
CA LEU A 26 21.32 10.10 6.12
C LEU A 26 20.53 8.99 6.83
N ILE A 27 20.42 7.83 6.18
CA ILE A 27 19.74 6.65 6.73
C ILE A 27 20.45 6.18 8.00
N ALA A 28 21.79 6.06 7.97
CA ALA A 28 22.57 5.67 9.14
C ALA A 28 22.39 6.62 10.32
N LYS A 29 22.36 7.93 10.06
CA LYS A 29 22.09 8.95 11.07
C LYS A 29 20.69 8.82 11.68
N ARG A 30 19.68 8.56 10.85
CA ARG A 30 18.28 8.42 11.30
C ARG A 30 18.03 7.09 12.02
N ALA A 31 18.62 6.00 11.56
CA ALA A 31 18.52 4.69 12.17
C ALA A 31 19.37 4.53 13.45
N GLY A 32 20.34 5.43 13.66
CA GLY A 32 21.32 5.33 14.74
C GLY A 32 22.46 4.33 14.44
N ASN A 33 22.36 3.58 13.35
CA ASN A 33 23.34 2.58 12.90
C ASN A 33 23.39 2.53 11.37
N PRO A 34 24.56 2.24 10.76
CA PRO A 34 24.63 1.92 9.34
C PRO A 34 23.77 0.67 9.02
N ILE A 35 23.08 0.71 7.88
CA ILE A 35 22.29 -0.41 7.37
C ILE A 35 22.94 -0.89 6.08
N GLU A 36 23.14 -2.20 5.95
CA GLU A 36 23.76 -2.84 4.80
C GLU A 36 22.90 -3.98 4.28
N VAL A 37 22.70 -4.04 2.96
CA VAL A 37 22.11 -5.21 2.29
C VAL A 37 23.19 -6.27 2.17
N LYS A 38 23.01 -7.39 2.89
CA LYS A 38 23.94 -8.53 2.89
C LYS A 38 23.56 -9.56 1.82
N TYR A 39 22.26 -9.86 1.69
CA TYR A 39 21.74 -10.84 0.74
C TYR A 39 20.58 -10.29 -0.06
N ILE A 40 20.44 -10.81 -1.27
CA ILE A 40 19.33 -10.59 -2.17
C ILE A 40 18.85 -11.97 -2.64
N LEU A 41 17.65 -12.38 -2.27
CA LEU A 41 17.05 -13.61 -2.74
C LEU A 41 16.31 -13.37 -4.05
N ASP A 42 16.72 -14.03 -5.11
CA ASP A 42 15.99 -14.04 -6.39
C ASP A 42 16.31 -15.35 -7.14
N LEU A 43 15.40 -15.82 -7.98
CA LEU A 43 15.63 -17.00 -8.83
C LEU A 43 16.54 -16.68 -10.01
N ARG A 44 16.68 -15.41 -10.36
CA ARG A 44 17.48 -14.92 -11.49
C ARG A 44 18.86 -14.54 -11.03
N ASN A 45 19.83 -14.55 -11.97
CA ASN A 45 21.12 -13.89 -11.82
C ASN A 45 21.06 -12.51 -12.45
N PHE A 46 21.91 -11.60 -11.99
CA PHE A 46 21.97 -10.21 -12.46
C PHE A 46 23.42 -9.85 -12.87
N PRO A 47 23.93 -10.42 -13.97
CA PRO A 47 25.31 -10.18 -14.42
C PRO A 47 25.59 -8.69 -14.62
N GLY A 48 26.65 -8.17 -14.04
CA GLY A 48 27.06 -6.77 -14.14
C GLY A 48 26.31 -5.81 -13.21
N ASP A 49 25.35 -6.28 -12.40
CA ASP A 49 24.72 -5.46 -11.36
C ASP A 49 25.70 -5.26 -10.18
N PRO A 50 25.80 -4.06 -9.58
CA PRO A 50 26.65 -3.81 -8.42
C PRO A 50 26.40 -4.75 -7.23
N ASN A 51 25.21 -5.34 -7.14
CA ASN A 51 24.81 -6.26 -6.08
C ASN A 51 24.88 -7.75 -6.50
N GLU A 52 25.39 -8.07 -7.67
CA GLU A 52 25.45 -9.45 -8.19
C GLU A 52 26.03 -10.45 -7.16
N THR A 53 27.10 -10.07 -6.46
CA THR A 53 27.76 -10.94 -5.45
C THR A 53 26.94 -11.20 -4.19
N LYS A 54 25.82 -10.45 -3.98
CA LYS A 54 24.92 -10.60 -2.84
C LYS A 54 23.74 -11.52 -3.16
N VAL A 55 23.59 -11.94 -4.42
CA VAL A 55 22.46 -12.76 -4.87
C VAL A 55 22.60 -14.18 -4.34
N VAL A 56 21.53 -14.66 -3.73
CA VAL A 56 21.36 -16.03 -3.23
C VAL A 56 20.07 -16.61 -3.77
N HIS A 57 20.00 -17.94 -3.88
CA HIS A 57 18.85 -18.64 -4.47
C HIS A 57 18.10 -19.51 -3.46
N ASP A 58 18.57 -19.55 -2.20
CA ASP A 58 17.95 -20.32 -1.13
C ASP A 58 17.68 -19.41 0.07
N ILE A 59 16.43 -19.41 0.51
CA ILE A 59 15.97 -18.65 1.68
C ILE A 59 16.69 -19.08 2.96
N GLU A 60 17.16 -20.32 3.05
CA GLU A 60 17.85 -20.85 4.22
C GLU A 60 19.14 -20.06 4.52
N VAL A 61 19.84 -19.57 3.50
CA VAL A 61 21.02 -18.71 3.66
C VAL A 61 20.69 -17.47 4.47
N ILE A 62 19.50 -16.90 4.29
CA ILE A 62 19.04 -15.71 4.99
C ILE A 62 18.52 -16.07 6.39
N LEU A 63 17.71 -17.13 6.48
CA LEU A 63 17.04 -17.49 7.74
C LEU A 63 18.04 -17.99 8.80
N GLN A 64 19.07 -18.73 8.38
CA GLN A 64 20.07 -19.30 9.28
C GLN A 64 21.19 -18.32 9.64
N ASP A 65 21.33 -17.20 8.94
CA ASP A 65 22.35 -16.19 9.26
C ASP A 65 21.91 -15.31 10.45
N PRO A 66 22.58 -15.41 11.61
CA PRO A 66 22.26 -14.63 12.79
C PRO A 66 22.53 -13.13 12.66
N GLU A 67 23.32 -12.70 11.68
CA GLU A 67 23.60 -11.28 11.44
C GLU A 67 22.42 -10.58 10.75
N ILE A 68 21.56 -11.32 10.04
CA ILE A 68 20.39 -10.73 9.38
C ILE A 68 19.33 -10.42 10.43
N SER A 69 19.00 -9.14 10.57
CA SER A 69 17.98 -8.65 11.49
C SER A 69 16.70 -8.20 10.81
N ILE A 70 16.77 -7.82 9.52
CA ILE A 70 15.65 -7.24 8.76
C ILE A 70 15.55 -7.93 7.39
N VAL A 71 14.33 -8.24 6.99
CA VAL A 71 14.00 -8.83 5.69
C VAL A 71 13.02 -7.90 4.97
N CYS A 72 13.37 -7.47 3.75
CA CYS A 72 12.51 -6.67 2.88
C CYS A 72 11.83 -7.61 1.88
N GLU A 73 10.54 -7.90 2.05
CA GLU A 73 9.75 -8.71 1.13
C GLU A 73 9.19 -7.81 0.02
N THR A 74 9.60 -8.06 -1.22
CA THR A 74 9.25 -7.27 -2.41
C THR A 74 8.93 -8.16 -3.62
N MET A 75 8.50 -9.41 -3.37
CA MET A 75 8.25 -10.40 -4.43
C MET A 75 6.89 -10.22 -5.09
N GLY A 76 5.87 -9.87 -4.30
CA GLY A 76 4.47 -9.84 -4.76
C GLY A 76 3.80 -11.23 -4.75
N GLY A 77 2.48 -11.22 -4.88
CA GLY A 77 1.66 -12.44 -4.76
C GLY A 77 1.58 -12.97 -3.32
N ASN A 78 0.83 -14.05 -3.11
CA ASN A 78 0.64 -14.60 -1.78
C ASN A 78 1.76 -15.58 -1.40
N GLU A 79 2.11 -16.53 -2.29
CA GLU A 79 3.20 -17.50 -2.11
C GLU A 79 4.32 -17.24 -3.13
N PRO A 80 5.58 -17.37 -2.75
CA PRO A 80 6.13 -17.80 -1.45
C PRO A 80 6.29 -16.67 -0.41
N ALA A 81 5.76 -15.48 -0.67
CA ALA A 81 5.92 -14.30 0.18
C ALA A 81 5.42 -14.56 1.62
N TYR A 82 4.26 -15.22 1.76
CA TYR A 82 3.71 -15.59 3.06
C TYR A 82 4.62 -16.56 3.82
N THR A 83 4.96 -17.69 3.19
CA THR A 83 5.84 -18.68 3.81
C THR A 83 7.17 -18.09 4.26
N PHE A 84 7.81 -17.25 3.44
CA PHE A 84 9.11 -16.67 3.76
C PHE A 84 9.00 -15.58 4.84
N SER A 85 7.98 -14.74 4.78
CA SER A 85 7.73 -13.72 5.82
C SER A 85 7.43 -14.35 7.16
N LYS A 86 6.58 -15.38 7.21
CA LYS A 86 6.27 -16.14 8.42
C LYS A 86 7.52 -16.74 9.04
N ARG A 87 8.32 -17.47 8.27
CA ARG A 87 9.57 -18.09 8.74
C ARG A 87 10.60 -17.05 9.20
N ALA A 88 10.67 -15.89 8.53
CA ALA A 88 11.56 -14.80 8.96
C ALA A 88 11.15 -14.26 10.34
N LEU A 89 9.85 -14.01 10.56
CA LEU A 89 9.33 -13.57 11.85
C LEU A 89 9.53 -14.62 12.94
N GLU A 90 9.29 -15.91 12.66
CA GLU A 90 9.55 -17.04 13.57
C GLU A 90 11.05 -17.15 13.94
N ALA A 91 11.95 -16.77 13.03
CA ALA A 91 13.39 -16.66 13.28
C ALA A 91 13.81 -15.35 14.01
N GLY A 92 12.85 -14.53 14.46
CA GLY A 92 13.11 -13.27 15.16
C GLY A 92 13.62 -12.15 14.27
N LYS A 93 13.47 -12.26 12.94
CA LYS A 93 13.86 -11.21 11.98
C LYS A 93 12.65 -10.33 11.68
N SER A 94 12.85 -9.01 11.74
CA SER A 94 11.80 -8.06 11.33
C SER A 94 11.55 -8.12 9.83
N VAL A 95 10.31 -7.96 9.43
CA VAL A 95 9.90 -7.98 8.01
C VAL A 95 9.27 -6.64 7.62
N CYS A 96 9.73 -6.09 6.50
CA CYS A 96 9.14 -4.93 5.83
C CYS A 96 8.60 -5.38 4.47
N THR A 97 7.33 -5.08 4.13
CA THR A 97 6.74 -5.54 2.87
C THR A 97 6.05 -4.42 2.09
N SER A 98 6.08 -4.55 0.77
CA SER A 98 5.26 -3.74 -0.16
C SER A 98 4.05 -4.52 -0.70
N ASN A 99 3.84 -5.75 -0.24
CA ASN A 99 2.91 -6.70 -0.81
C ASN A 99 1.52 -6.57 -0.18
N LYS A 100 0.65 -5.81 -0.82
CA LYS A 100 -0.73 -5.60 -0.36
C LYS A 100 -1.55 -6.87 -0.25
N GLU A 101 -1.30 -7.85 -1.15
CA GLU A 101 -2.02 -9.11 -1.13
C GLU A 101 -1.67 -9.94 0.11
N LEU A 102 -0.38 -10.00 0.43
CA LEU A 102 0.11 -10.64 1.65
C LEU A 102 -0.48 -9.97 2.91
N VAL A 103 -0.48 -8.64 2.96
CA VAL A 103 -0.99 -7.90 4.12
C VAL A 103 -2.49 -8.07 4.28
N ALA A 104 -3.27 -7.97 3.19
CA ALA A 104 -4.72 -8.11 3.23
C ALA A 104 -5.15 -9.52 3.69
N ASN A 105 -4.43 -10.57 3.27
CA ASN A 105 -4.75 -11.95 3.62
C ASN A 105 -4.21 -12.39 5.00
N HIS A 106 -3.01 -11.94 5.39
CA HIS A 106 -2.29 -12.51 6.53
C HIS A 106 -1.77 -11.46 7.53
N GLY A 107 -2.17 -10.18 7.39
CA GLY A 107 -1.63 -9.08 8.19
C GLY A 107 -1.73 -9.32 9.70
N ALA A 108 -2.90 -9.70 10.22
CA ALA A 108 -3.11 -9.94 11.64
C ALA A 108 -2.23 -11.09 12.19
N GLU A 109 -2.15 -12.22 11.45
CA GLU A 109 -1.29 -13.35 11.82
C GLU A 109 0.19 -12.94 11.86
N LEU A 110 0.68 -12.26 10.82
CA LEU A 110 2.08 -11.84 10.74
C LEU A 110 2.43 -10.81 11.82
N LEU A 111 1.50 -9.90 12.15
CA LEU A 111 1.65 -8.99 13.29
C LEU A 111 1.69 -9.73 14.63
N ARG A 112 0.87 -10.77 14.82
CA ARG A 112 0.92 -11.61 16.02
C ARG A 112 2.28 -12.32 16.14
N LEU A 113 2.74 -12.96 15.06
CA LEU A 113 4.04 -13.65 15.02
C LEU A 113 5.20 -12.68 15.32
N ALA A 114 5.15 -11.46 14.78
CA ALA A 114 6.14 -10.43 15.09
C ALA A 114 6.17 -10.11 16.60
N ARG A 115 5.00 -9.95 17.23
CA ARG A 115 4.90 -9.72 18.69
C ARG A 115 5.47 -10.88 19.50
N GLU A 116 5.10 -12.11 19.17
CA GLU A 116 5.54 -13.33 19.86
C GLU A 116 7.07 -13.51 19.80
N ASN A 117 7.70 -13.13 18.67
CA ASN A 117 9.12 -13.28 18.43
C ASN A 117 9.94 -11.98 18.67
N ARG A 118 9.32 -10.93 19.27
CA ARG A 118 9.97 -9.65 19.63
C ARG A 118 10.67 -8.97 18.45
N CYS A 119 10.06 -9.05 17.29
CA CYS A 119 10.46 -8.37 16.07
C CYS A 119 9.30 -7.53 15.50
N ASN A 120 9.45 -6.98 14.32
CA ASN A 120 8.47 -6.07 13.74
C ASN A 120 8.00 -6.57 12.36
N TYR A 121 6.73 -6.31 12.05
CA TYR A 121 6.15 -6.46 10.74
C TYR A 121 5.60 -5.13 10.28
N PHE A 122 6.23 -4.50 9.29
CA PHE A 122 5.86 -3.21 8.75
C PHE A 122 5.48 -3.31 7.27
N PHE A 123 4.51 -2.51 6.85
CA PHE A 123 3.91 -2.61 5.52
C PHE A 123 3.47 -1.26 4.94
N GLU A 124 4.19 -0.17 5.27
CA GLU A 124 3.91 1.18 4.75
C GLU A 124 3.76 1.19 3.22
N ALA A 125 4.63 0.48 2.53
CA ALA A 125 4.64 0.41 1.07
C ALA A 125 3.50 -0.42 0.45
N SER A 126 2.67 -1.09 1.25
CA SER A 126 1.55 -1.91 0.76
C SER A 126 0.35 -1.05 0.32
N VAL A 127 0.22 0.17 0.87
CA VAL A 127 -0.82 1.14 0.51
C VAL A 127 -0.19 2.49 0.22
N GLY A 128 -0.64 3.16 -0.84
CA GLY A 128 -0.19 4.52 -1.16
C GLY A 128 1.21 4.63 -1.77
N GLY A 129 1.93 3.53 -1.98
CA GLY A 129 3.26 3.54 -2.58
C GLY A 129 4.24 4.43 -1.81
N GLY A 130 4.52 5.64 -2.33
CA GLY A 130 5.38 6.62 -1.66
C GLY A 130 4.66 7.55 -0.68
N ILE A 131 3.33 7.45 -0.56
CA ILE A 131 2.52 8.26 0.35
C ILE A 131 2.56 7.61 1.74
N PRO A 132 3.06 8.29 2.79
CA PRO A 132 2.98 7.75 4.14
C PRO A 132 1.53 7.79 4.63
N ILE A 133 0.95 6.65 4.97
CA ILE A 133 -0.42 6.54 5.46
C ILE A 133 -0.60 5.54 6.61
N ILE A 134 0.06 4.37 6.53
CA ILE A 134 -0.03 3.35 7.56
C ILE A 134 0.49 3.89 8.90
N ARG A 135 1.70 4.43 8.87
CA ARG A 135 2.34 5.00 10.06
C ARG A 135 1.65 6.26 10.56
N PRO A 136 1.23 7.23 9.74
CA PRO A 136 0.38 8.32 10.20
C PRO A 136 -0.87 7.89 10.93
N ILE A 137 -1.61 6.89 10.43
CA ILE A 137 -2.78 6.35 11.14
C ILE A 137 -2.37 5.72 12.48
N ASN A 138 -1.29 4.93 12.48
CA ASN A 138 -0.87 4.17 13.66
C ASN A 138 -0.16 5.03 14.72
N ASP A 139 0.66 6.02 14.32
CA ASP A 139 1.60 6.70 15.19
C ASP A 139 1.33 8.20 15.36
N CYS A 140 0.65 8.85 14.39
CA CYS A 140 0.43 10.29 14.42
C CYS A 140 -1.02 10.66 14.79
N LEU A 141 -2.00 9.89 14.34
CA LEU A 141 -3.42 10.12 14.57
C LEU A 141 -3.95 9.33 15.78
N THR A 142 -3.09 9.02 16.73
CA THR A 142 -3.38 8.14 17.88
C THR A 142 -4.40 8.71 18.88
N ALA A 143 -4.66 10.01 18.85
CA ALA A 143 -5.66 10.67 19.69
C ALA A 143 -7.04 10.75 18.99
N GLU A 144 -7.12 10.36 17.71
CA GLU A 144 -8.33 10.48 16.92
C GLU A 144 -9.13 9.16 16.88
N ARG A 145 -10.45 9.27 17.01
CA ARG A 145 -11.35 8.26 16.46
C ARG A 145 -11.51 8.56 14.97
N ILE A 146 -10.92 7.72 14.14
CA ILE A 146 -11.04 7.84 12.69
C ILE A 146 -12.44 7.37 12.31
N VAL A 147 -13.25 8.28 11.76
CA VAL A 147 -14.64 8.01 11.38
C VAL A 147 -14.81 7.70 9.90
N GLU A 148 -13.87 8.18 9.07
CA GLU A 148 -13.86 7.89 7.64
C GLU A 148 -12.43 7.88 7.10
N VAL A 149 -12.18 6.94 6.19
CA VAL A 149 -11.02 6.93 5.29
C VAL A 149 -11.55 6.88 3.87
N SER A 150 -11.15 7.83 3.04
CA SER A 150 -11.51 7.85 1.63
C SER A 150 -10.30 8.18 0.77
N GLY A 151 -10.22 7.64 -0.46
CA GLY A 151 -9.04 7.94 -1.26
C GLY A 151 -9.11 7.47 -2.70
N ILE A 152 -8.27 8.12 -3.50
CA ILE A 152 -7.88 7.69 -4.83
C ILE A 152 -6.64 6.80 -4.64
N LEU A 153 -6.84 5.48 -4.60
CA LEU A 153 -5.82 4.51 -4.23
C LEU A 153 -5.16 3.82 -5.43
N ASN A 154 -5.60 4.14 -6.65
CA ASN A 154 -5.07 3.55 -7.87
C ASN A 154 -4.73 4.65 -8.89
N GLY A 155 -3.45 4.76 -9.28
CA GLY A 155 -2.97 5.79 -10.19
C GLY A 155 -3.37 5.54 -11.65
N THR A 156 -3.51 4.27 -12.07
CA THR A 156 -3.91 3.89 -13.43
C THR A 156 -5.32 4.36 -13.72
N THR A 157 -6.27 4.05 -12.84
CA THR A 157 -7.68 4.47 -13.00
C THR A 157 -7.84 5.97 -12.90
N ASN A 158 -7.11 6.63 -11.99
CA ASN A 158 -7.16 8.09 -11.90
C ASN A 158 -6.60 8.76 -13.16
N TYR A 159 -5.54 8.22 -13.75
CA TYR A 159 -5.01 8.70 -15.02
C TYR A 159 -6.05 8.56 -16.15
N ILE A 160 -6.66 7.38 -16.29
CA ILE A 160 -7.67 7.12 -17.33
C ILE A 160 -8.84 8.11 -17.18
N LEU A 161 -9.44 8.23 -15.99
CA LEU A 161 -10.55 9.16 -15.74
C LEU A 161 -10.15 10.61 -15.97
N THR A 162 -8.90 10.99 -15.63
CA THR A 162 -8.38 12.35 -15.92
C THR A 162 -8.33 12.63 -17.43
N LYS A 163 -7.87 11.67 -18.23
CA LYS A 163 -7.81 11.82 -19.70
C LYS A 163 -9.20 11.85 -20.35
N MET A 164 -10.12 11.02 -19.86
CA MET A 164 -11.50 11.04 -20.30
C MET A 164 -12.17 12.39 -20.01
N GLU A 165 -11.97 12.94 -18.80
CA GLU A 165 -12.56 14.24 -18.41
C GLU A 165 -11.95 15.42 -19.16
N GLN A 166 -10.60 15.50 -19.21
CA GLN A 166 -9.91 16.70 -19.69
C GLN A 166 -9.72 16.71 -21.20
N GLU A 167 -9.53 15.55 -21.83
CA GLU A 167 -9.23 15.42 -23.25
C GLU A 167 -10.41 14.82 -24.05
N GLY A 168 -11.47 14.37 -23.36
CA GLY A 168 -12.65 13.76 -24.01
C GLY A 168 -12.36 12.40 -24.63
N MET A 169 -11.31 11.72 -24.18
CA MET A 169 -10.93 10.40 -24.67
C MET A 169 -11.97 9.35 -24.32
N LEU A 170 -12.12 8.33 -25.16
CA LEU A 170 -12.81 7.11 -24.78
C LEU A 170 -11.96 6.27 -23.82
N PHE A 171 -12.61 5.43 -23.03
CA PHE A 171 -11.93 4.57 -22.05
C PHE A 171 -10.78 3.76 -22.68
N GLU A 172 -11.03 3.10 -23.82
CA GLU A 172 -10.02 2.28 -24.52
C GLU A 172 -8.82 3.09 -25.01
N GLU A 173 -9.04 4.33 -25.45
CA GLU A 173 -7.98 5.23 -25.89
C GLU A 173 -7.09 5.65 -24.70
N ALA A 174 -7.71 6.04 -23.59
CA ALA A 174 -7.00 6.44 -22.38
C ALA A 174 -6.26 5.25 -21.75
N LEU A 175 -6.84 4.06 -21.76
CA LEU A 175 -6.18 2.82 -21.32
C LEU A 175 -4.97 2.50 -22.21
N GLY A 176 -5.13 2.55 -23.52
CA GLY A 176 -4.02 2.33 -24.47
C GLY A 176 -2.86 3.31 -24.24
N GLN A 177 -3.17 4.57 -23.96
CA GLN A 177 -2.17 5.58 -23.62
C GLN A 177 -1.48 5.26 -22.27
N ALA A 178 -2.24 4.85 -21.26
CA ALA A 178 -1.69 4.44 -19.97
C ALA A 178 -0.73 3.25 -20.10
N GLN A 179 -1.07 2.27 -20.95
CA GLN A 179 -0.22 1.12 -21.25
C GLN A 179 1.06 1.53 -21.98
N ALA A 180 0.96 2.40 -22.98
CA ALA A 180 2.12 2.90 -23.74
C ALA A 180 3.10 3.68 -22.85
N LEU A 181 2.61 4.37 -21.81
CA LEU A 181 3.40 5.11 -20.83
C LEU A 181 3.89 4.24 -19.66
N GLY A 182 3.50 2.96 -19.61
CA GLY A 182 3.86 2.04 -18.52
C GLY A 182 3.11 2.27 -17.21
N TYR A 183 1.98 2.98 -17.24
CA TYR A 183 1.11 3.18 -16.07
C TYR A 183 0.12 2.03 -15.86
N ALA A 184 -0.23 1.31 -16.94
CA ALA A 184 -1.05 0.12 -16.90
C ALA A 184 -0.29 -1.09 -17.44
N GLU A 185 -0.50 -2.25 -16.85
CA GLU A 185 0.00 -3.52 -17.38
C GLU A 185 -0.83 -3.99 -18.57
N ARG A 186 -0.35 -5.04 -19.28
CA ARG A 186 -1.07 -5.65 -20.39
C ARG A 186 -2.43 -6.22 -19.95
N ASN A 187 -2.50 -6.80 -18.75
CA ASN A 187 -3.76 -7.20 -18.11
C ASN A 187 -4.08 -6.20 -16.99
N PRO A 188 -4.88 -5.15 -17.24
CA PRO A 188 -5.15 -4.08 -16.29
C PRO A 188 -6.35 -4.39 -15.37
N GLU A 189 -6.94 -5.58 -15.42
CA GLU A 189 -8.18 -5.95 -14.75
C GLU A 189 -8.18 -5.58 -13.26
N ALA A 190 -7.11 -5.88 -12.55
CA ALA A 190 -7.00 -5.57 -11.12
C ALA A 190 -7.10 -4.06 -10.83
N ASP A 191 -6.66 -3.23 -11.76
CA ASP A 191 -6.75 -1.77 -11.66
C ASP A 191 -8.14 -1.29 -12.07
N VAL A 192 -8.56 -1.59 -13.31
CA VAL A 192 -9.78 -0.99 -13.91
C VAL A 192 -11.07 -1.50 -13.29
N GLU A 193 -11.08 -2.71 -12.72
CA GLU A 193 -12.21 -3.26 -11.97
C GLU A 193 -12.16 -2.93 -10.47
N GLY A 194 -11.17 -2.15 -10.01
CA GLY A 194 -11.11 -1.63 -8.64
C GLY A 194 -10.53 -2.59 -7.59
N TYR A 195 -10.10 -3.81 -7.96
CA TYR A 195 -9.62 -4.83 -7.01
C TYR A 195 -8.33 -4.41 -6.28
N ASP A 196 -7.46 -3.64 -6.93
CA ASP A 196 -6.27 -3.07 -6.30
C ASP A 196 -6.66 -2.09 -5.17
N ALA A 197 -7.58 -1.16 -5.46
CA ALA A 197 -8.09 -0.20 -4.49
C ALA A 197 -8.87 -0.88 -3.36
N CYS A 198 -9.61 -1.97 -3.67
CA CYS A 198 -10.33 -2.78 -2.70
C CYS A 198 -9.42 -3.39 -1.64
N ARG A 199 -8.31 -4.03 -2.04
CA ARG A 199 -7.33 -4.58 -1.09
C ARG A 199 -6.71 -3.49 -0.22
N LYS A 200 -6.41 -2.32 -0.80
CA LYS A 200 -5.80 -1.20 -0.07
C LYS A 200 -6.75 -0.60 0.97
N ILE A 201 -8.02 -0.39 0.64
CA ILE A 201 -8.98 0.12 1.63
C ILE A 201 -9.29 -0.90 2.72
N ALA A 202 -9.27 -2.21 2.40
CA ALA A 202 -9.38 -3.26 3.40
C ALA A 202 -8.26 -3.20 4.44
N ILE A 203 -7.00 -2.97 4.00
CA ILE A 203 -5.85 -2.80 4.90
C ILE A 203 -6.04 -1.57 5.78
N LEU A 204 -6.39 -0.42 5.19
CA LEU A 204 -6.59 0.82 5.95
C LEU A 204 -7.72 0.68 6.97
N THR A 205 -8.83 0.07 6.57
CA THR A 205 -9.96 -0.17 7.49
C THR A 205 -9.58 -1.17 8.57
N SER A 206 -8.81 -2.20 8.25
CA SER A 206 -8.34 -3.17 9.26
C SER A 206 -7.48 -2.51 10.34
N LEU A 207 -6.63 -1.54 9.97
CA LEU A 207 -5.87 -0.74 10.91
C LEU A 207 -6.76 0.11 11.82
N VAL A 208 -7.75 0.80 11.24
CA VAL A 208 -8.68 1.66 11.98
C VAL A 208 -9.59 0.84 12.89
N ALA A 209 -10.11 -0.29 12.40
CA ALA A 209 -10.98 -1.19 13.15
C ALA A 209 -10.25 -2.02 14.20
N GLY A 210 -8.91 -2.16 14.08
CA GLY A 210 -8.11 -3.06 14.91
C GLY A 210 -8.37 -4.55 14.64
N LYS A 211 -9.06 -4.90 13.55
CA LYS A 211 -9.44 -6.27 13.15
C LYS A 211 -9.44 -6.41 11.64
N THR A 212 -9.29 -7.64 11.17
CA THR A 212 -9.22 -7.92 9.73
C THR A 212 -10.54 -7.64 9.03
N VAL A 213 -10.51 -6.86 7.97
CA VAL A 213 -11.60 -6.69 7.01
C VAL A 213 -11.42 -7.72 5.90
N ASP A 214 -12.42 -8.55 5.69
CA ASP A 214 -12.49 -9.45 4.54
C ASP A 214 -12.82 -8.63 3.28
N PHE A 215 -11.83 -8.43 2.42
CA PHE A 215 -11.99 -7.64 1.20
C PHE A 215 -12.95 -8.26 0.18
N HIS A 216 -13.27 -9.56 0.29
CA HIS A 216 -14.29 -10.20 -0.55
C HIS A 216 -15.73 -9.74 -0.23
N LYS A 217 -15.93 -9.11 0.93
CA LYS A 217 -17.23 -8.54 1.35
C LYS A 217 -17.40 -7.07 0.95
N ILE A 218 -16.38 -6.46 0.36
CA ILE A 218 -16.40 -5.07 -0.06
C ILE A 218 -17.08 -4.95 -1.42
N HIS A 219 -18.10 -4.12 -1.52
CA HIS A 219 -18.68 -3.76 -2.81
C HIS A 219 -17.63 -3.08 -3.68
N THR A 220 -17.37 -3.63 -4.87
CA THR A 220 -16.33 -3.15 -5.76
C THR A 220 -16.86 -3.02 -7.17
N GLU A 221 -16.86 -1.80 -7.69
CA GLU A 221 -17.24 -1.43 -9.05
C GLU A 221 -16.09 -0.70 -9.73
N GLY A 222 -15.73 -1.14 -10.94
CA GLY A 222 -14.64 -0.55 -11.74
C GLY A 222 -15.08 0.66 -12.55
N ILE A 223 -14.19 1.10 -13.44
CA ILE A 223 -14.38 2.28 -14.29
C ILE A 223 -14.72 1.94 -15.74
N THR A 224 -14.81 0.67 -16.09
CA THR A 224 -15.01 0.20 -17.47
C THR A 224 -16.37 0.61 -18.05
N GLY A 225 -17.37 0.89 -17.19
CA GLY A 225 -18.69 1.37 -17.57
C GLY A 225 -18.80 2.89 -17.75
N ILE A 226 -17.77 3.66 -17.43
CA ILE A 226 -17.79 5.14 -17.52
C ILE A 226 -17.53 5.59 -18.96
N ASP A 227 -18.36 6.51 -19.43
CA ASP A 227 -18.23 7.09 -20.76
C ASP A 227 -18.16 8.64 -20.75
N PRO A 228 -17.83 9.29 -21.89
CA PRO A 228 -17.78 10.76 -21.96
C PRO A 228 -19.09 11.47 -21.64
N THR A 229 -20.24 10.81 -21.76
CA THR A 229 -21.55 11.37 -21.43
C THR A 229 -21.67 11.60 -19.94
N ASP A 230 -21.11 10.70 -19.12
CA ASP A 230 -21.10 10.82 -17.65
C ASP A 230 -20.34 12.07 -17.23
N PHE A 231 -19.19 12.35 -17.85
CA PHE A 231 -18.42 13.58 -17.60
C PHE A 231 -19.15 14.84 -18.06
N ALA A 232 -19.94 14.74 -19.14
CA ALA A 232 -20.77 15.88 -19.57
C ALA A 232 -21.87 16.20 -18.55
N TYR A 233 -22.44 15.19 -17.89
CA TYR A 233 -23.40 15.38 -16.78
C TYR A 233 -22.67 15.86 -15.51
N ALA A 234 -21.54 15.28 -15.13
CA ALA A 234 -20.74 15.71 -14.00
C ALA A 234 -20.41 17.19 -14.09
N LYS A 235 -19.97 17.66 -15.26
CA LYS A 235 -19.65 19.07 -15.52
C LYS A 235 -20.86 19.99 -15.30
N LYS A 236 -22.08 19.59 -15.68
CA LYS A 236 -23.30 20.37 -15.43
C LYS A 236 -23.64 20.49 -13.95
N LEU A 237 -23.18 19.52 -13.14
CA LEU A 237 -23.37 19.49 -11.70
C LEU A 237 -22.22 20.14 -10.93
N ASP A 238 -21.26 20.78 -11.62
CA ASP A 238 -20.00 21.29 -11.05
C ASP A 238 -19.25 20.21 -10.24
N ALA A 239 -19.11 19.04 -10.86
CA ALA A 239 -18.52 17.86 -10.25
C ALA A 239 -17.55 17.17 -11.22
N THR A 240 -16.81 16.22 -10.72
CA THR A 240 -15.93 15.29 -11.47
C THR A 240 -16.20 13.86 -11.04
N ILE A 241 -15.73 12.88 -11.82
CA ILE A 241 -15.84 11.46 -11.51
C ILE A 241 -14.46 10.94 -11.10
N LYS A 242 -14.39 10.28 -9.94
CA LYS A 242 -13.18 9.62 -9.44
C LYS A 242 -13.52 8.21 -8.97
N LEU A 243 -12.61 7.26 -9.20
CA LEU A 243 -12.71 5.97 -8.51
C LEU A 243 -12.26 6.16 -7.07
N LEU A 244 -13.19 6.13 -6.13
CA LEU A 244 -12.88 6.22 -4.71
C LEU A 244 -13.01 4.86 -4.03
N ALA A 245 -12.08 4.62 -3.11
CA ALA A 245 -12.22 3.64 -2.06
C ALA A 245 -12.62 4.38 -0.78
N VAL A 246 -13.74 4.01 -0.18
CA VAL A 246 -14.32 4.69 0.98
C VAL A 246 -14.59 3.67 2.08
N SER A 247 -14.24 4.03 3.31
CA SER A 247 -14.58 3.27 4.51
C SER A 247 -15.08 4.24 5.56
N ARG A 248 -16.30 4.03 6.06
CA ARG A 248 -16.94 4.86 7.08
C ARG A 248 -17.41 3.99 8.25
N GLU A 249 -17.09 4.41 9.46
CA GLU A 249 -17.61 3.79 10.67
C GLU A 249 -19.09 4.15 10.86
N THR A 250 -19.94 3.15 11.17
CA THR A 250 -21.36 3.29 11.46
C THR A 250 -21.74 2.47 12.70
N GLU A 251 -22.97 2.61 13.16
CA GLU A 251 -23.51 1.78 14.28
C GLU A 251 -23.53 0.28 13.91
N ASP A 252 -23.71 -0.04 12.62
CA ASP A 252 -23.79 -1.40 12.12
C ASP A 252 -22.45 -2.04 11.73
N GLY A 253 -21.35 -1.31 11.85
CA GLY A 253 -20.00 -1.72 11.43
C GLY A 253 -19.43 -0.75 10.42
N TYR A 254 -18.50 -1.21 9.59
CA TYR A 254 -17.87 -0.39 8.57
C TYR A 254 -18.61 -0.52 7.24
N GLN A 255 -19.08 0.61 6.71
CA GLN A 255 -19.50 0.71 5.31
C GLN A 255 -18.28 0.91 4.45
N ILE A 256 -18.01 -0.05 3.55
CA ILE A 256 -16.81 -0.02 2.72
C ILE A 256 -17.23 -0.25 1.26
N SER A 257 -16.73 0.60 0.37
CA SER A 257 -16.98 0.43 -1.06
C SER A 257 -15.83 0.98 -1.91
N VAL A 258 -15.69 0.44 -3.10
CA VAL A 258 -14.87 0.98 -4.18
C VAL A 258 -15.76 1.15 -5.39
N ALA A 259 -15.92 2.38 -5.85
CA ALA A 259 -16.80 2.67 -6.98
C ALA A 259 -16.42 4.01 -7.64
N PRO A 260 -16.90 4.30 -8.84
CA PRO A 260 -16.92 5.66 -9.38
C PRO A 260 -17.85 6.57 -8.55
N TYR A 261 -17.30 7.65 -8.02
CA TYR A 261 -18.02 8.65 -7.25
C TYR A 261 -18.07 9.99 -7.99
N LEU A 262 -19.22 10.63 -7.90
CA LEU A 262 -19.40 12.00 -8.36
C LEU A 262 -19.00 12.97 -7.25
N LEU A 263 -17.88 13.66 -7.43
CA LEU A 263 -17.31 14.59 -6.45
C LEU A 263 -17.56 16.04 -6.87
N LYS A 264 -18.12 16.83 -5.96
CA LYS A 264 -18.14 18.28 -6.12
C LYS A 264 -16.73 18.85 -6.18
N LYS A 265 -16.52 19.90 -6.95
CA LYS A 265 -15.18 20.52 -7.15
C LYS A 265 -14.56 21.09 -5.88
N GLU A 266 -15.39 21.40 -4.86
CA GLU A 266 -14.91 21.83 -3.54
C GLU A 266 -14.29 20.68 -2.72
N ASN A 267 -14.57 19.42 -3.08
CA ASN A 267 -13.95 18.27 -2.41
C ASN A 267 -12.46 18.21 -2.78
N ALA A 268 -11.59 18.10 -1.77
CA ALA A 268 -10.14 18.11 -1.97
C ALA A 268 -9.66 16.97 -2.90
N LEU A 269 -10.34 15.81 -2.91
CA LEU A 269 -10.00 14.68 -3.80
C LEU A 269 -10.36 14.97 -5.27
N ALA A 270 -11.28 15.89 -5.56
CA ALA A 270 -11.68 16.23 -6.92
C ALA A 270 -10.50 16.80 -7.75
N GLY A 271 -9.58 17.52 -7.08
CA GLY A 271 -8.40 18.11 -7.70
C GLY A 271 -7.22 17.15 -7.92
N VAL A 272 -7.33 15.89 -7.51
CA VAL A 272 -6.26 14.89 -7.66
C VAL A 272 -6.33 14.28 -9.07
N ASN A 273 -5.36 14.54 -9.92
CA ASN A 273 -5.36 14.18 -11.33
C ASN A 273 -4.16 13.31 -11.71
N ASP A 274 -4.17 12.80 -12.95
CA ASP A 274 -3.14 11.95 -13.53
C ASP A 274 -2.84 10.70 -12.69
N VAL A 275 -1.57 10.35 -12.56
CA VAL A 275 -1.11 9.16 -11.79
C VAL A 275 -1.02 9.37 -10.29
N PHE A 276 -1.45 10.54 -9.81
CA PHE A 276 -1.38 10.85 -8.38
C PHE A 276 -2.48 10.18 -7.59
N ASN A 277 -2.14 9.82 -6.36
CA ASN A 277 -3.06 9.27 -5.38
C ASN A 277 -3.22 10.25 -4.21
N ALA A 278 -4.32 10.11 -3.49
CA ALA A 278 -4.52 10.80 -2.23
C ALA A 278 -5.38 9.95 -1.30
N VAL A 279 -5.08 10.05 -0.01
CA VAL A 279 -5.87 9.42 1.06
C VAL A 279 -6.32 10.53 2.01
N ALA A 280 -7.61 10.70 2.15
CA ALA A 280 -8.22 11.57 3.14
C ALA A 280 -8.61 10.73 4.37
N VAL A 281 -8.31 11.24 5.55
CA VAL A 281 -8.65 10.64 6.84
C VAL A 281 -9.40 11.67 7.65
N CYS A 282 -10.62 11.35 8.05
CA CYS A 282 -11.46 12.19 8.89
C CYS A 282 -11.44 11.68 10.33
N GLY A 283 -10.92 12.50 11.23
CA GLY A 283 -10.93 12.27 12.68
C GLY A 283 -12.07 13.05 13.36
N ASN A 284 -12.53 12.54 14.48
CA ASN A 284 -13.62 13.17 15.25
C ASN A 284 -13.24 14.52 15.88
N THR A 285 -11.95 14.79 16.06
CA THR A 285 -11.44 16.01 16.71
C THR A 285 -10.66 16.89 15.72
N LEU A 286 -9.78 16.29 14.94
CA LEU A 286 -8.93 16.99 13.99
C LEU A 286 -9.70 17.40 12.71
N GLY A 287 -10.76 16.64 12.35
CA GLY A 287 -11.44 16.80 11.07
C GLY A 287 -10.66 16.15 9.94
N ASP A 288 -10.73 16.74 8.75
CA ASP A 288 -10.15 16.16 7.53
C ASP A 288 -8.66 16.44 7.42
N THR A 289 -7.89 15.38 7.18
CA THR A 289 -6.49 15.44 6.77
C THR A 289 -6.32 14.70 5.45
N MET A 290 -5.41 15.14 4.59
CA MET A 290 -5.16 14.50 3.30
C MET A 290 -3.67 14.28 3.08
N PHE A 291 -3.33 13.07 2.62
CA PHE A 291 -2.00 12.66 2.23
C PHE A 291 -1.97 12.46 0.71
N TYR A 292 -1.10 13.16 0.03
CA TYR A 292 -1.07 13.24 -1.44
C TYR A 292 0.33 12.94 -1.96
N GLY A 293 0.43 12.21 -3.09
CA GLY A 293 1.70 11.93 -3.72
C GLY A 293 1.61 10.87 -4.81
N ARG A 294 2.75 10.24 -5.13
CA ARG A 294 2.81 9.15 -6.09
C ARG A 294 2.45 7.83 -5.40
N GLY A 295 1.34 7.22 -5.82
CA GLY A 295 0.81 5.97 -5.29
C GLY A 295 1.54 4.71 -5.73
N ALA A 296 2.46 4.81 -6.70
CA ALA A 296 3.26 3.72 -7.24
C ALA A 296 4.58 4.23 -7.82
N GLY A 297 5.47 3.30 -8.20
CA GLY A 297 6.74 3.55 -8.84
C GLY A 297 7.93 3.00 -8.08
N LYS A 298 9.03 2.71 -8.77
CA LYS A 298 10.24 2.09 -8.23
C LYS A 298 10.73 2.81 -6.96
N LEU A 299 11.12 4.06 -7.09
CA LEU A 299 11.72 4.82 -5.98
C LEU A 299 10.70 5.27 -4.92
N PRO A 300 9.48 5.72 -5.26
CA PRO A 300 8.48 6.03 -4.25
C PRO A 300 8.16 4.85 -3.34
N THR A 301 7.87 3.68 -3.91
CA THR A 301 7.58 2.46 -3.14
C THR A 301 8.80 1.99 -2.34
N ALA A 302 9.98 1.99 -2.96
CA ALA A 302 11.23 1.65 -2.27
C ALA A 302 11.53 2.59 -1.09
N SER A 303 11.23 3.88 -1.22
CA SER A 303 11.40 4.86 -0.14
C SER A 303 10.54 4.52 1.07
N ALA A 304 9.30 4.07 0.87
CA ALA A 304 8.41 3.63 1.95
C ALA A 304 8.94 2.34 2.62
N VAL A 305 9.40 1.35 1.83
CA VAL A 305 10.05 0.15 2.40
C VAL A 305 11.28 0.52 3.21
N VAL A 306 12.14 1.42 2.70
CA VAL A 306 13.35 1.86 3.43
C VAL A 306 12.99 2.64 4.70
N ALA A 307 11.89 3.40 4.70
CA ALA A 307 11.41 4.04 5.93
C ALA A 307 11.04 2.99 6.99
N ASP A 308 10.42 1.88 6.60
CA ASP A 308 10.14 0.74 7.48
C ASP A 308 11.42 0.04 7.95
N VAL A 309 12.41 -0.12 7.08
CA VAL A 309 13.74 -0.66 7.45
C VAL A 309 14.42 0.21 8.51
N VAL A 310 14.35 1.54 8.36
CA VAL A 310 14.87 2.49 9.37
C VAL A 310 14.15 2.33 10.70
N GLU A 311 12.84 2.16 10.67
CA GLU A 311 12.04 1.97 11.89
C GLU A 311 12.36 0.62 12.56
N CYS A 312 12.50 -0.46 11.79
CA CYS A 312 13.00 -1.75 12.30
C CYS A 312 14.38 -1.60 12.96
N ALA A 313 15.31 -0.87 12.32
CA ALA A 313 16.66 -0.69 12.83
C ALA A 313 16.70 0.08 14.17
N ARG A 314 15.74 0.98 14.39
CA ARG A 314 15.57 1.71 15.67
C ARG A 314 14.99 0.83 16.78
N HIS A 315 14.23 -0.20 16.41
CA HIS A 315 13.47 -1.04 17.33
C HIS A 315 13.86 -2.52 17.24
N LEU A 316 15.15 -2.81 17.08
CA LEU A 316 15.65 -4.18 17.13
C LEU A 316 15.34 -4.80 18.50
N GLN A 317 14.83 -6.03 18.50
CA GLN A 317 14.42 -6.80 19.69
C GLN A 317 13.29 -6.13 20.52
N LYS A 318 12.59 -5.16 19.94
CA LYS A 318 11.39 -4.55 20.51
C LYS A 318 10.31 -4.54 19.44
N THR A 319 9.09 -4.85 19.83
CA THR A 319 7.94 -4.73 18.95
C THR A 319 7.33 -3.34 19.08
N VAL A 320 7.13 -2.68 17.96
CA VAL A 320 6.33 -1.44 17.87
C VAL A 320 4.88 -1.85 17.66
N GLY A 321 4.00 -1.33 18.50
CA GLY A 321 2.59 -1.72 18.51
C GLY A 321 1.85 -1.32 17.24
N CYS A 322 1.01 -2.22 16.77
CA CYS A 322 -0.07 -1.97 15.83
C CYS A 322 -1.34 -2.56 16.44
N LEU A 323 -2.45 -1.83 16.40
CA LEU A 323 -3.69 -2.26 17.04
C LEU A 323 -4.46 -3.34 16.28
N TRP A 324 -3.98 -3.72 15.11
CA TRP A 324 -4.62 -4.77 14.31
C TRP A 324 -4.36 -6.17 14.92
N GLU A 325 -5.42 -6.77 15.46
CA GLU A 325 -5.44 -8.10 16.07
C GLU A 325 -6.18 -9.11 15.21
N GLU A 326 -6.05 -10.38 15.54
CA GLU A 326 -6.84 -11.46 14.93
C GLU A 326 -8.34 -11.28 15.24
N GLY A 327 -9.15 -11.71 14.30
CA GLY A 327 -10.61 -11.55 14.34
C GLY A 327 -11.10 -10.71 13.16
N GLU A 328 -12.39 -10.76 12.90
CA GLU A 328 -13.01 -10.12 11.75
C GLU A 328 -13.73 -8.82 12.18
N ALA A 329 -13.51 -7.75 11.42
CA ALA A 329 -14.27 -6.52 11.54
C ALA A 329 -15.66 -6.71 10.90
N LYS A 330 -16.68 -6.12 11.52
CA LYS A 330 -18.05 -6.17 10.97
C LYS A 330 -18.13 -5.21 9.78
N VAL A 331 -18.34 -5.75 8.59
CA VAL A 331 -18.65 -4.98 7.38
C VAL A 331 -20.18 -4.90 7.25
N ALA A 332 -20.71 -3.69 7.11
CA ALA A 332 -22.12 -3.46 6.91
C ALA A 332 -22.53 -3.82 5.47
N ASP A 333 -23.74 -4.31 5.30
CA ASP A 333 -24.28 -4.67 4.00
C ASP A 333 -24.37 -3.42 3.09
N PHE A 334 -23.89 -3.53 1.85
CA PHE A 334 -23.92 -2.43 0.89
C PHE A 334 -25.35 -1.99 0.55
N ASP A 335 -26.27 -2.93 0.40
CA ASP A 335 -27.68 -2.66 0.06
C ASP A 335 -28.44 -1.91 1.17
N SER A 336 -27.92 -1.92 2.40
CA SER A 336 -28.49 -1.15 3.52
C SER A 336 -28.00 0.31 3.58
N GLN A 337 -27.14 0.71 2.65
CA GLN A 337 -26.51 2.03 2.67
C GLN A 337 -27.46 3.10 2.14
N GLU A 338 -27.82 4.06 2.97
CA GLU A 338 -28.39 5.32 2.51
C GLU A 338 -27.29 6.20 1.92
N GLY A 339 -27.23 6.29 0.58
CA GLY A 339 -26.32 7.19 -0.10
C GLY A 339 -26.68 8.64 0.12
N ARG A 340 -25.79 9.44 0.72
CA ARG A 340 -25.83 10.90 0.53
C ARG A 340 -25.02 11.22 -0.72
N PHE A 341 -25.73 11.43 -1.80
CA PHE A 341 -25.15 11.91 -3.07
C PHE A 341 -24.98 13.43 -3.05
#